data_495a8b978d6d5a8bda78e4c187b7d6df
#
_entry.id   495a8b978d6d5a8bda78e4c187b7d6df
#
_cell.length_a   1.000
_cell.length_b   1.000
_cell.length_c   1.000
_cell.angle_alpha   90.00
_cell.angle_beta   90.00
_cell.angle_gamma   90.00
#
_symmetry.space_group_name_H-M   'P 1'
#
loop_
_entity.id
_entity.type
_entity.pdbx_description
1 polymer ?
#
loop_
_entity_poly.entity_id
_entity_poly.type
_entity_poly.pdbx_seq_one_letter_code
_entity_poly.pdbx_strand_id
1 'polypeptide(L)'
;VALYEATWERYHKAKNDAFYDPTVTDAKIKSYLDQCVEACKDVVDRGVWRIYTTGNPLNDYRVIFQTEDLSTNPEVLWFKRYDGVNVGNSVDRYLNQGGGSSGVTASLVDDYLTIDGKPFVGPAVLTAKATFGDELKPTVRDPRLCQTVCMPGQILRPDQGGYIVPPLNGSGYNKNET
;
A
#
# COMPACT_ATOMS: atom_id res chain seq x y z
N VAL A 1 9.83 -7.77 12.31
CA VAL A 1 9.73 -9.04 13.03
C VAL A 1 8.92 -8.82 14.32
N ALA A 2 9.38 -7.99 15.27
CA ALA A 2 8.73 -7.81 16.57
C ALA A 2 7.23 -7.43 16.47
N LEU A 3 6.87 -6.52 15.54
CA LEU A 3 5.46 -6.17 15.30
C LEU A 3 4.65 -7.36 14.79
N TYR A 4 5.23 -8.15 13.89
CA TYR A 4 4.58 -9.34 13.36
C TYR A 4 4.31 -10.36 14.47
N GLU A 5 5.30 -10.66 15.30
CA GLU A 5 5.16 -11.58 16.43
C GLU A 5 4.06 -11.11 17.40
N ALA A 6 4.08 -9.83 17.78
CA ALA A 6 3.04 -9.27 18.65
C ALA A 6 1.64 -9.38 18.05
N THR A 7 1.50 -9.12 16.74
CA THR A 7 0.22 -9.17 16.03
C THR A 7 -0.29 -10.61 15.92
N TRP A 8 0.60 -11.52 15.56
CA TRP A 8 0.32 -12.96 15.46
C TRP A 8 -0.21 -13.50 16.79
N GLU A 9 0.56 -13.34 17.86
CA GLU A 9 0.21 -13.85 19.17
C GLU A 9 -1.10 -13.26 19.71
N ARG A 10 -1.28 -11.95 19.54
CA ARG A 10 -2.51 -11.27 19.96
C ARG A 10 -3.73 -11.76 19.19
N TYR A 11 -3.60 -11.97 17.87
CA TYR A 11 -4.68 -12.43 17.02
C TYR A 11 -5.11 -13.85 17.39
N HIS A 12 -4.17 -14.78 17.47
CA HIS A 12 -4.46 -16.18 17.77
C HIS A 12 -4.95 -16.39 19.20
N LYS A 13 -4.47 -15.59 20.15
CA LYS A 13 -5.01 -15.53 21.51
C LYS A 13 -6.48 -15.08 21.51
N ALA A 14 -6.82 -14.04 20.78
CA ALA A 14 -8.20 -13.55 20.70
C ALA A 14 -9.15 -14.53 20.00
N LYS A 15 -8.64 -15.32 19.05
CA LYS A 15 -9.39 -16.37 18.34
C LYS A 15 -9.45 -17.69 19.08
N ASN A 16 -8.53 -17.94 20.00
CA ASN A 16 -8.36 -19.21 20.70
C ASN A 16 -8.31 -20.41 19.72
N ASP A 17 -7.58 -20.23 18.63
CA ASP A 17 -7.46 -21.24 17.57
C ASP A 17 -6.24 -22.14 17.76
N ALA A 18 -6.00 -23.04 16.79
CA ALA A 18 -4.92 -24.04 16.87
C ALA A 18 -3.49 -23.45 16.88
N PHE A 19 -3.33 -22.18 16.57
CA PHE A 19 -2.04 -21.48 16.61
C PHE A 19 -1.83 -20.67 17.89
N TYR A 20 -2.82 -20.66 18.79
CA TYR A 20 -2.69 -20.00 20.09
C TYR A 20 -1.73 -20.76 21.00
N ASP A 21 -0.69 -20.11 21.46
CA ASP A 21 0.23 -20.61 22.46
C ASP A 21 -0.10 -20.01 23.84
N PRO A 22 -0.67 -20.80 24.79
CA PRO A 22 -1.03 -20.30 26.12
C PRO A 22 0.19 -19.92 26.98
N THR A 23 1.41 -20.30 26.58
CA THR A 23 2.63 -19.93 27.30
C THR A 23 3.08 -18.49 26.97
N VAL A 24 2.57 -17.91 25.87
CA VAL A 24 2.87 -16.53 25.49
C VAL A 24 1.97 -15.57 26.26
N THR A 25 2.56 -14.90 27.24
CA THR A 25 1.87 -13.97 28.11
C THR A 25 1.66 -12.59 27.44
N ASP A 26 0.71 -11.80 27.96
CA ASP A 26 0.50 -10.41 27.53
C ASP A 26 1.75 -9.55 27.76
N ALA A 27 2.53 -9.85 28.79
CA ALA A 27 3.82 -9.20 29.03
C ALA A 27 4.82 -9.49 27.90
N LYS A 28 4.83 -10.70 27.35
CA LYS A 28 5.67 -11.06 26.22
C LYS A 28 5.23 -10.34 24.95
N ILE A 29 3.92 -10.31 24.68
CA ILE A 29 3.36 -9.54 23.54
C ILE A 29 3.73 -8.07 23.66
N LYS A 30 3.58 -7.48 24.85
CA LYS A 30 3.98 -6.10 25.09
C LYS A 30 5.48 -5.88 24.87
N SER A 31 6.32 -6.80 25.30
CA SER A 31 7.77 -6.74 25.05
C SER A 31 8.13 -6.67 23.56
N TYR A 32 7.42 -7.40 22.70
CA TYR A 32 7.60 -7.30 21.26
C TYR A 32 7.19 -5.91 20.71
N LEU A 33 6.08 -5.37 21.20
CA LEU A 33 5.65 -4.03 20.82
C LEU A 33 6.65 -2.96 21.27
N ASP A 34 7.16 -3.04 22.50
CA ASP A 34 8.16 -2.12 23.03
C ASP A 34 9.44 -2.16 22.16
N GLN A 35 9.92 -3.35 21.79
CA GLN A 35 11.06 -3.50 20.89
C GLN A 35 10.81 -2.86 19.51
N CYS A 36 9.60 -3.00 18.97
CA CYS A 36 9.23 -2.35 17.72
C CYS A 36 9.29 -0.83 17.85
N VAL A 37 8.71 -0.29 18.90
CA VAL A 37 8.69 1.16 19.18
C VAL A 37 10.10 1.71 19.32
N GLU A 38 10.97 1.05 20.11
CA GLU A 38 12.36 1.45 20.29
C GLU A 38 13.14 1.44 18.98
N ALA A 39 12.98 0.38 18.17
CA ALA A 39 13.66 0.30 16.88
C ALA A 39 13.21 1.40 15.90
N CYS A 40 11.89 1.67 15.82
CA CYS A 40 11.37 2.75 15.00
C CYS A 40 11.85 4.12 15.49
N LYS A 41 11.86 4.33 16.80
CA LYS A 41 12.32 5.57 17.43
C LYS A 41 13.81 5.81 17.14
N ASP A 42 14.64 4.78 17.21
CA ASP A 42 16.08 4.89 16.91
C ASP A 42 16.31 5.38 15.47
N VAL A 43 15.52 4.87 14.50
CA VAL A 43 15.61 5.33 13.10
C VAL A 43 15.26 6.81 12.98
N VAL A 44 14.17 7.24 13.64
CA VAL A 44 13.72 8.65 13.60
C VAL A 44 14.74 9.58 14.30
N ASP A 45 15.21 9.18 15.48
CA ASP A 45 16.11 10.00 16.31
C ASP A 45 17.50 10.18 15.67
N ARG A 46 17.95 9.23 14.85
CA ARG A 46 19.21 9.37 14.08
C ARG A 46 19.16 10.48 13.04
N GLY A 47 17.98 10.85 12.54
CA GLY A 47 17.81 11.92 11.55
C GLY A 47 18.52 11.71 10.20
N VAL A 48 18.97 10.49 9.93
CA VAL A 48 19.63 10.13 8.65
C VAL A 48 18.62 9.98 7.54
N TRP A 49 17.49 9.38 7.85
CA TRP A 49 16.40 9.17 6.91
C TRP A 49 15.35 10.27 7.04
N ARG A 50 14.75 10.60 5.93
CA ARG A 50 13.66 11.59 5.85
C ARG A 50 12.70 11.20 4.74
N ILE A 51 11.45 11.64 4.86
CA ILE A 51 10.44 11.42 3.82
C ILE A 51 10.95 12.01 2.49
N TYR A 52 10.88 11.18 1.44
CA TYR A 52 11.22 11.59 0.09
C TYR A 52 10.15 12.56 -0.43
N THR A 53 10.61 13.66 -1.01
CA THR A 53 9.72 14.60 -1.68
C THR A 53 10.45 15.39 -2.76
N THR A 54 9.78 15.59 -3.88
CA THR A 54 10.16 16.55 -4.93
C THR A 54 9.31 17.81 -4.87
N GLY A 55 8.39 17.90 -3.89
CA GLY A 55 7.38 18.95 -3.80
C GLY A 55 6.09 18.62 -4.58
N ASN A 56 5.97 17.42 -5.12
CA ASN A 56 4.79 16.95 -5.83
C ASN A 56 4.10 15.77 -5.10
N PRO A 57 3.27 16.02 -4.10
CA PRO A 57 2.64 14.97 -3.30
C PRO A 57 1.71 14.05 -4.11
N LEU A 58 1.31 14.45 -5.31
CA LEU A 58 0.49 13.64 -6.21
C LEU A 58 1.29 12.56 -6.95
N ASN A 59 2.62 12.58 -6.83
CA ASN A 59 3.49 11.64 -7.54
C ASN A 59 4.63 11.07 -6.69
N ASP A 60 5.04 11.74 -5.64
CA ASP A 60 6.26 11.41 -4.88
C ASP A 60 6.22 9.98 -4.31
N TYR A 61 5.07 9.55 -3.79
CA TYR A 61 4.91 8.21 -3.25
C TYR A 61 5.09 7.12 -4.33
N ARG A 62 4.50 7.30 -5.49
CA ARG A 62 4.61 6.36 -6.61
C ARG A 62 6.04 6.24 -7.14
N VAL A 63 6.78 7.34 -7.18
CA VAL A 63 8.16 7.36 -7.69
C VAL A 63 9.07 6.42 -6.91
N ILE A 64 8.88 6.27 -5.60
CA ILE A 64 9.67 5.33 -4.78
C ILE A 64 9.54 3.90 -5.32
N PHE A 65 8.34 3.49 -5.72
CA PHE A 65 8.07 2.13 -6.21
C PHE A 65 8.41 1.93 -7.70
N GLN A 66 8.65 3.00 -8.44
CA GLN A 66 9.02 2.97 -9.86
C GLN A 66 10.53 3.16 -10.08
N THR A 67 11.28 3.50 -9.04
CA THR A 67 12.71 3.74 -9.13
C THR A 67 13.48 2.43 -8.97
N GLU A 68 14.26 2.07 -9.98
CA GLU A 68 15.06 0.84 -9.98
C GLU A 68 16.20 0.88 -8.95
N ASP A 69 16.89 2.01 -8.84
CA ASP A 69 17.98 2.20 -7.90
C ASP A 69 17.60 3.21 -6.81
N LEU A 70 17.34 2.70 -5.63
CA LEU A 70 16.95 3.48 -4.47
C LEU A 70 18.12 3.81 -3.53
N SER A 71 19.37 3.58 -3.95
CA SER A 71 20.54 3.78 -3.10
C SER A 71 20.75 5.21 -2.61
N THR A 72 20.21 6.18 -3.34
CA THR A 72 20.27 7.61 -2.99
C THR A 72 18.96 8.16 -2.45
N ASN A 73 17.93 7.33 -2.34
CA ASN A 73 16.63 7.78 -1.84
C ASN A 73 16.68 7.94 -0.31
N PRO A 74 16.40 9.14 0.23
CA PRO A 74 16.56 9.42 1.65
C PRO A 74 15.51 8.72 2.55
N GLU A 75 14.44 8.16 1.99
CA GLU A 75 13.39 7.48 2.77
C GLU A 75 13.65 5.98 2.91
N VAL A 76 14.45 5.40 2.02
CA VAL A 76 14.62 3.96 1.92
C VAL A 76 15.76 3.49 2.82
N LEU A 77 15.41 2.65 3.81
CA LEU A 77 16.38 2.05 4.73
C LEU A 77 17.09 0.85 4.11
N TRP A 78 16.36 0.06 3.33
CA TRP A 78 16.85 -1.15 2.72
C TRP A 78 16.03 -1.50 1.48
N PHE A 79 16.69 -1.92 0.41
CA PHE A 79 16.02 -2.35 -0.83
C PHE A 79 16.80 -3.46 -1.51
N LYS A 80 16.11 -4.19 -2.36
CA LYS A 80 16.71 -5.12 -3.30
C LYS A 80 16.50 -4.58 -4.71
N ARG A 81 17.61 -4.32 -5.41
CA ARG A 81 17.55 -3.88 -6.78
C ARG A 81 17.14 -5.04 -7.69
N TYR A 82 16.15 -4.80 -8.51
CA TYR A 82 15.77 -5.67 -9.62
C TYR A 82 16.11 -4.95 -10.92
N ASP A 83 16.77 -5.64 -11.82
CA ASP A 83 16.99 -5.15 -13.19
C ASP A 83 16.42 -6.19 -14.17
N GLY A 84 15.93 -5.74 -15.32
CA GLY A 84 15.28 -6.60 -16.31
C GLY A 84 16.21 -7.61 -16.99
N VAL A 85 17.53 -7.52 -16.76
CA VAL A 85 18.54 -8.34 -17.42
C VAL A 85 19.04 -9.45 -16.51
N ASN A 86 19.48 -9.10 -15.28
CA ASN A 86 20.19 -10.03 -14.41
C ASN A 86 19.33 -10.56 -13.26
N VAL A 87 18.46 -9.73 -12.71
CA VAL A 87 17.64 -10.06 -11.55
C VAL A 87 16.20 -9.59 -11.78
N GLY A 88 15.39 -10.45 -12.37
CA GLY A 88 13.97 -10.20 -12.57
C GLY A 88 13.09 -10.83 -11.50
N ASN A 89 11.81 -10.47 -11.52
CA ASN A 89 10.78 -11.17 -10.77
C ASN A 89 9.48 -11.19 -11.60
N SER A 90 8.55 -12.06 -11.23
CA SER A 90 7.29 -12.22 -11.97
C SER A 90 6.15 -11.37 -11.38
N VAL A 91 6.39 -10.60 -10.31
CA VAL A 91 5.34 -9.86 -9.60
C VAL A 91 4.77 -8.77 -10.48
N ASP A 92 5.62 -8.02 -11.18
CA ASP A 92 5.20 -6.96 -12.11
C ASP A 92 4.28 -7.50 -13.20
N ARG A 93 4.57 -8.68 -13.73
CA ARG A 93 3.70 -9.30 -14.73
C ARG A 93 2.31 -9.61 -14.16
N TYR A 94 2.26 -10.15 -12.95
CA TYR A 94 0.98 -10.45 -12.29
C TYR A 94 0.19 -9.18 -11.95
N LEU A 95 0.86 -8.13 -11.52
CA LEU A 95 0.21 -6.86 -11.18
C LEU A 95 -0.22 -6.07 -12.42
N ASN A 96 0.59 -6.06 -13.48
CA ASN A 96 0.33 -5.27 -14.69
C ASN A 96 -0.62 -5.94 -15.69
N GLN A 97 -0.71 -7.26 -15.67
CA GLN A 97 -1.48 -8.02 -16.66
C GLN A 97 -2.68 -8.75 -16.06
N GLY A 98 -3.08 -8.40 -14.83
CA GLY A 98 -4.23 -9.02 -14.16
C GLY A 98 -4.09 -10.53 -13.92
N GLY A 99 -2.86 -11.05 -13.97
CA GLY A 99 -2.58 -12.46 -13.73
C GLY A 99 -2.97 -12.88 -12.31
N GLY A 100 -3.77 -13.92 -12.19
CA GLY A 100 -4.15 -14.48 -10.90
C GLY A 100 -5.18 -13.67 -10.10
N SER A 101 -5.87 -12.72 -10.73
CA SER A 101 -6.86 -11.87 -10.04
C SER A 101 -6.28 -11.14 -8.81
N SER A 102 -5.02 -10.73 -8.90
CA SER A 102 -4.35 -10.01 -7.82
C SER A 102 -4.87 -8.59 -7.73
N GLY A 103 -5.10 -8.12 -6.51
CA GLY A 103 -5.57 -6.76 -6.24
C GLY A 103 -5.39 -6.39 -4.78
N VAL A 104 -5.70 -5.16 -4.47
CA VAL A 104 -5.73 -4.67 -3.08
C VAL A 104 -7.04 -5.05 -2.41
N THR A 105 -7.00 -5.24 -1.10
CA THR A 105 -8.22 -5.50 -0.33
C THR A 105 -9.06 -4.23 -0.19
N ALA A 106 -10.38 -4.39 -0.08
CA ALA A 106 -11.28 -3.27 0.23
C ALA A 106 -10.89 -2.60 1.56
N SER A 107 -10.47 -3.38 2.55
CA SER A 107 -9.99 -2.87 3.83
C SER A 107 -8.79 -1.93 3.67
N LEU A 108 -7.82 -2.27 2.82
CA LEU A 108 -6.70 -1.37 2.55
C LEU A 108 -7.17 -0.04 1.95
N VAL A 109 -8.12 -0.08 1.03
CA VAL A 109 -8.69 1.14 0.43
C VAL A 109 -9.43 1.97 1.47
N ASP A 110 -10.19 1.32 2.36
CA ASP A 110 -10.95 1.99 3.42
C ASP A 110 -10.04 2.65 4.47
N ASP A 111 -8.85 2.09 4.72
CA ASP A 111 -7.87 2.62 5.69
C ASP A 111 -7.21 3.95 5.25
N TYR A 112 -7.21 4.27 3.95
CA TYR A 112 -6.74 5.58 3.52
C TYR A 112 -7.66 6.68 4.04
N LEU A 113 -7.09 7.76 4.54
CA LEU A 113 -7.84 8.90 5.09
C LEU A 113 -8.47 9.76 3.98
N THR A 114 -9.36 10.63 4.35
CA THR A 114 -9.82 11.73 3.51
C THR A 114 -8.69 12.77 3.34
N ILE A 115 -8.84 13.69 2.40
CA ILE A 115 -7.84 14.76 2.15
C ILE A 115 -7.61 15.65 3.38
N ASP A 116 -8.59 15.76 4.26
CA ASP A 116 -8.50 16.52 5.52
C ASP A 116 -8.04 15.65 6.71
N GLY A 117 -7.54 14.45 6.46
CA GLY A 117 -6.92 13.58 7.45
C GLY A 117 -7.88 12.82 8.36
N LYS A 118 -9.16 12.71 7.98
CA LYS A 118 -10.18 11.99 8.76
C LYS A 118 -10.42 10.58 8.22
N PRO A 119 -10.86 9.63 9.06
CA PRO A 119 -11.31 8.34 8.58
C PRO A 119 -12.44 8.47 7.56
N PHE A 120 -12.37 7.68 6.49
CA PHE A 120 -13.39 7.61 5.47
C PHE A 120 -14.49 6.62 5.91
N VAL A 121 -15.47 7.09 6.66
CA VAL A 121 -16.52 6.29 7.30
C VAL A 121 -17.92 6.90 7.14
N GLY A 122 -18.94 6.09 7.37
CA GLY A 122 -20.32 6.52 7.41
C GLY A 122 -21.07 6.46 6.06
N PRO A 123 -22.22 7.13 5.92
CA PRO A 123 -23.07 7.07 4.72
C PRO A 123 -22.37 7.51 3.44
N ALA A 124 -21.43 8.45 3.52
CA ALA A 124 -20.65 8.91 2.38
C ALA A 124 -19.86 7.78 1.72
N VAL A 125 -19.36 6.81 2.49
CA VAL A 125 -18.66 5.63 2.00
C VAL A 125 -19.55 4.80 1.09
N LEU A 126 -20.78 4.52 1.50
CA LEU A 126 -21.71 3.71 0.71
C LEU A 126 -22.09 4.41 -0.59
N THR A 127 -22.31 5.72 -0.56
CA THR A 127 -22.60 6.52 -1.75
C THR A 127 -21.40 6.55 -2.70
N ALA A 128 -20.20 6.78 -2.17
CA ALA A 128 -18.98 6.81 -2.96
C ALA A 128 -18.69 5.44 -3.59
N LYS A 129 -18.85 4.34 -2.84
CA LYS A 129 -18.72 2.98 -3.37
C LYS A 129 -19.73 2.65 -4.47
N ALA A 130 -20.91 3.23 -4.45
CA ALA A 130 -21.90 3.06 -5.49
C ALA A 130 -21.53 3.81 -6.79
N THR A 131 -20.82 4.92 -6.68
CA THR A 131 -20.39 5.74 -7.83
C THR A 131 -19.01 5.41 -8.34
N PHE A 132 -18.32 4.52 -7.72
CA PHE A 132 -16.98 3.99 -7.89
C PHE A 132 -16.03 4.84 -8.76
N GLY A 133 -14.97 5.33 -8.17
CA GLY A 133 -13.94 6.15 -8.82
C GLY A 133 -13.86 7.57 -8.28
N ASP A 134 -14.97 8.20 -7.96
CA ASP A 134 -14.95 9.54 -7.37
C ASP A 134 -14.35 9.54 -5.97
N GLU A 135 -14.57 8.47 -5.21
CA GLU A 135 -13.99 8.28 -3.89
C GLU A 135 -12.48 8.14 -3.89
N LEU A 136 -11.91 7.71 -4.99
CA LEU A 136 -10.46 7.49 -5.12
C LEU A 136 -9.69 8.76 -5.51
N LYS A 137 -10.41 9.83 -5.86
CA LYS A 137 -9.79 11.08 -6.34
C LYS A 137 -8.89 11.71 -5.27
N PRO A 138 -7.72 12.22 -5.63
CA PRO A 138 -6.80 12.88 -4.70
C PRO A 138 -7.34 14.19 -4.13
N THR A 139 -8.47 14.68 -4.63
CA THR A 139 -9.22 15.82 -4.08
C THR A 139 -10.17 15.41 -2.95
N VAL A 140 -10.42 14.11 -2.80
CA VAL A 140 -11.33 13.55 -1.78
C VAL A 140 -10.56 12.75 -0.74
N ARG A 141 -9.60 11.96 -1.19
CA ARG A 141 -8.82 11.03 -0.37
C ARG A 141 -7.34 11.42 -0.33
N ASP A 142 -6.63 10.80 0.58
CA ASP A 142 -5.16 10.85 0.63
C ASP A 142 -4.58 10.60 -0.78
N PRO A 143 -3.73 11.50 -1.30
CA PRO A 143 -3.17 11.37 -2.65
C PRO A 143 -2.41 10.06 -2.90
N ARG A 144 -1.94 9.39 -1.85
CA ARG A 144 -1.25 8.09 -1.97
C ARG A 144 -2.18 6.98 -2.44
N LEU A 145 -3.48 7.09 -2.19
CA LEU A 145 -4.45 6.10 -2.66
C LEU A 145 -4.43 5.98 -4.18
N CYS A 146 -4.53 7.09 -4.90
CA CYS A 146 -4.51 7.07 -6.37
C CYS A 146 -3.12 6.77 -6.97
N GLN A 147 -2.08 6.73 -6.15
CA GLN A 147 -0.74 6.29 -6.51
C GLN A 147 -0.53 4.80 -6.25
N THR A 148 -1.39 4.19 -5.44
CA THR A 148 -1.36 2.74 -5.11
C THR A 148 -2.34 1.95 -5.96
N VAL A 149 -3.54 2.50 -6.18
CA VAL A 149 -4.64 1.84 -6.90
C VAL A 149 -4.85 2.53 -8.25
N CYS A 150 -4.94 1.74 -9.31
CA CYS A 150 -5.24 2.25 -10.65
C CYS A 150 -6.65 2.84 -10.69
N MET A 151 -6.73 4.08 -11.18
CA MET A 151 -7.99 4.80 -11.26
C MET A 151 -8.48 4.90 -12.70
N PRO A 152 -9.80 4.88 -12.92
CA PRO A 152 -10.36 5.20 -14.22
C PRO A 152 -9.79 6.49 -14.82
N GLY A 153 -9.39 6.44 -16.08
CA GLY A 153 -8.77 7.54 -16.80
C GLY A 153 -7.26 7.68 -16.62
N GLN A 154 -6.61 6.91 -15.75
CA GLN A 154 -5.15 6.87 -15.68
C GLN A 154 -4.56 6.18 -16.92
N ILE A 155 -3.39 6.67 -17.33
CA ILE A 155 -2.62 6.04 -18.41
C ILE A 155 -1.62 5.08 -17.80
N LEU A 156 -1.78 3.81 -18.12
CA LEU A 156 -0.83 2.76 -17.79
C LEU A 156 0.09 2.49 -18.99
N ARG A 157 1.31 2.06 -18.72
CA ARG A 157 2.31 1.70 -19.74
C ARG A 157 2.44 2.75 -20.86
N PRO A 158 2.77 4.01 -20.53
CA PRO A 158 2.89 5.07 -21.55
C PRO A 158 3.99 4.78 -22.58
N ASP A 159 4.98 3.97 -22.23
CA ASP A 159 6.07 3.46 -23.07
C ASP A 159 5.60 2.47 -24.17
N GLN A 160 4.43 1.87 -23.99
CA GLN A 160 3.85 0.90 -24.91
C GLN A 160 2.58 1.40 -25.61
N GLY A 161 2.49 2.71 -25.85
CA GLY A 161 1.37 3.33 -26.51
C GLY A 161 0.25 3.80 -25.58
N GLY A 162 0.40 3.55 -24.28
CA GLY A 162 -0.55 3.94 -23.26
C GLY A 162 -1.85 3.13 -23.28
N TYR A 163 -2.26 2.68 -22.12
CA TYR A 163 -3.56 2.06 -21.89
C TYR A 163 -4.33 2.95 -20.92
N ILE A 164 -5.52 3.38 -21.28
CA ILE A 164 -6.37 4.18 -20.39
C ILE A 164 -7.25 3.24 -19.58
N VAL A 165 -7.14 3.30 -18.26
CA VAL A 165 -8.00 2.53 -17.35
C VAL A 165 -9.46 2.89 -17.61
N PRO A 166 -10.32 1.93 -18.03
CA PRO A 166 -11.72 2.23 -18.34
C PRO A 166 -12.53 2.53 -17.07
N PRO A 167 -13.68 3.19 -17.21
CA PRO A 167 -14.61 3.33 -16.11
C PRO A 167 -15.16 1.96 -15.70
N LEU A 168 -15.31 1.73 -14.39
CA LEU A 168 -15.64 0.42 -13.82
C LEU A 168 -17.05 -0.10 -14.17
N ASN A 169 -17.94 0.77 -14.60
CA ASN A 169 -19.30 0.45 -14.99
C ASN A 169 -19.63 0.92 -16.41
N GLY A 170 -18.65 1.26 -17.19
CA GLY A 170 -18.82 1.79 -18.55
C GLY A 170 -18.73 0.74 -19.63
N SER A 171 -19.16 1.11 -20.84
CA SER A 171 -19.11 0.27 -22.04
C SER A 171 -17.70 -0.08 -22.54
N GLY A 172 -16.67 0.49 -21.93
CA GLY A 172 -15.27 0.22 -22.23
C GLY A 172 -14.57 -0.71 -21.22
N TYR A 173 -15.31 -1.29 -20.27
CA TYR A 173 -14.73 -2.19 -19.29
C TYR A 173 -14.39 -3.54 -19.91
N ASN A 174 -13.13 -3.87 -19.95
CA ASN A 174 -12.66 -5.20 -20.36
C ASN A 174 -12.26 -6.01 -19.12
N LYS A 175 -13.08 -7.02 -18.82
CA LYS A 175 -12.85 -7.93 -17.68
C LYS A 175 -11.52 -8.70 -17.76
N ASN A 176 -10.91 -8.76 -18.95
CA ASN A 176 -9.67 -9.52 -19.15
C ASN A 176 -8.41 -8.66 -18.94
N GLU A 177 -8.56 -7.36 -18.69
CA GLU A 177 -7.44 -6.41 -18.55
C GLU A 177 -7.35 -5.76 -17.15
N THR A 178 -8.18 -6.23 -16.20
CA THR A 178 -8.16 -5.79 -14.81
C THR A 178 -7.36 -6.71 -13.92
#